data_75d61c19a41720c3ffe6f426a990630c
#
_entry.id   75d61c19a41720c3ffe6f426a990630c
#
_cell.length_a   1.000
_cell.length_b   1.000
_cell.length_c   1.000
_cell.angle_alpha   90.00
_cell.angle_beta   90.00
_cell.angle_gamma   90.00
#
_symmetry.space_group_name_H-M   'P 1'
#
loop_
_entity.id
_entity.type
_entity.pdbx_description
1 polymer ?
#
loop_
_entity_poly.entity_id
_entity_poly.type
_entity_poly.pdbx_seq_one_letter_code
_entity_poly.pdbx_strand_id
1 'polypeptide(L)'
;MRLFSKRPKGPTISRAEALDRIPVKNRQISENRLESGEVVIHYPVIMRPFFAGLAKRFGGQEARTQIKKLQLDELGTSVWNLMDGERSVRQLVKMFAGTYQLETREAEVSVTQFIRELGRRGLLGMR
;
A
#
# COMPACT_ATOMS: atom_id res chain seq x y z
N MET A 1 19.16 10.10 25.11
CA MET A 1 17.93 10.09 24.87
C MET A 1 17.65 10.50 23.52
N ARG A 2 16.68 10.06 22.92
CA ARG A 2 16.41 10.37 21.76
C ARG A 2 15.30 11.16 21.67
N LEU A 3 15.36 12.22 21.20
CA LEU A 3 14.32 13.09 21.13
C LEU A 3 13.37 12.68 20.16
N PHE A 4 13.76 11.96 19.19
CA PHE A 4 12.89 11.62 18.21
C PHE A 4 12.27 10.38 18.35
N SER A 5 12.59 9.81 19.27
CA SER A 5 12.04 8.57 19.40
C SER A 5 10.66 8.63 19.52
N LYS A 6 10.37 9.03 19.49
CA LYS A 6 9.38 8.83 19.55
C LYS A 6 8.44 8.91 19.33
N ARG A 7 7.84 8.75 19.10
CA ARG A 7 6.99 8.69 18.97
C ARG A 7 6.00 8.27 18.70
N PRO A 8 5.43 7.61 18.75
CA PRO A 8 4.44 7.13 18.06
C PRO A 8 3.30 7.67 18.45
N LYS A 9 2.43 7.62 17.78
CA LYS A 9 1.37 8.12 18.05
C LYS A 9 0.38 7.16 18.08
N GLY A 10 -0.54 6.96 18.45
CA GLY A 10 -1.56 6.03 18.50
C GLY A 10 -1.14 4.73 19.06
N PRO A 11 -2.02 3.82 19.26
CA PRO A 11 -1.70 2.54 19.86
C PRO A 11 -0.85 1.71 18.94
N THR A 12 0.04 0.97 19.53
CA THR A 12 0.89 0.05 18.79
C THR A 12 0.28 -1.32 18.86
N ILE A 13 0.07 -1.96 17.74
CA ILE A 13 -0.49 -3.30 17.76
C ILE A 13 0.65 -4.31 17.71
N SER A 14 0.41 -5.48 18.24
CA SER A 14 1.41 -6.52 18.25
C SER A 14 1.56 -7.12 16.84
N ARG A 15 2.63 -7.88 16.67
CA ARG A 15 2.86 -8.57 15.41
C ARG A 15 1.70 -9.52 15.11
N ALA A 16 1.23 -10.24 16.11
CA ALA A 16 0.13 -11.16 15.91
C ALA A 16 -1.14 -10.44 15.48
N GLU A 17 -1.43 -9.32 16.10
CA GLU A 17 -2.59 -8.53 15.71
C GLU A 17 -2.46 -8.00 14.31
N ALA A 18 -1.27 -7.55 13.94
CA ALA A 18 -1.04 -7.03 12.60
C ALA A 18 -1.23 -8.12 11.56
N LEU A 19 -0.78 -9.33 11.85
CA LEU A 19 -0.93 -10.43 10.91
C LEU A 19 -2.38 -10.88 10.75
N ASP A 20 -3.22 -10.57 11.71
CA ASP A 20 -4.62 -10.94 11.61
C ASP A 20 -5.48 -9.88 10.92
N ARG A 21 -4.89 -8.74 10.57
CA ARG A 21 -5.62 -7.71 9.84
C ARG A 21 -5.84 -8.14 8.41
N ILE A 22 -6.86 -7.57 7.81
CA ILE A 22 -7.25 -7.93 6.45
C ILE A 22 -7.05 -6.72 5.54
N PRO A 23 -6.18 -6.83 4.53
CA PRO A 23 -6.00 -5.71 3.60
C PRO A 23 -7.19 -5.59 2.68
N VAL A 24 -7.64 -4.37 2.47
CA VAL A 24 -8.76 -4.07 1.60
C VAL A 24 -8.34 -3.03 0.60
N LYS A 25 -8.48 -3.33 -0.68
CA LYS A 25 -8.07 -2.42 -1.74
C LYS A 25 -8.97 -1.19 -1.78
N ASN A 26 -8.36 -0.06 -2.10
CA ASN A 26 -9.09 1.17 -2.24
C ASN A 26 -10.00 1.08 -3.47
N ARG A 27 -11.24 1.50 -3.34
CA ARG A 27 -12.19 1.41 -4.44
C ARG A 27 -11.94 2.43 -5.53
N GLN A 28 -11.16 3.45 -5.26
CA GLN A 28 -10.93 4.51 -6.22
C GLN A 28 -9.75 4.27 -7.13
N ILE A 29 -9.21 3.08 -7.11
CA ILE A 29 -8.10 2.73 -7.99
C ILE A 29 -8.63 1.93 -9.16
N SER A 30 -7.85 1.87 -10.22
CA SER A 30 -8.15 0.97 -11.33
C SER A 30 -6.92 0.14 -11.63
N GLU A 31 -7.12 -0.99 -12.23
CA GLU A 31 -6.05 -1.93 -12.52
C GLU A 31 -6.03 -2.28 -13.99
N ASN A 32 -4.84 -2.38 -14.53
CA ASN A 32 -4.64 -2.93 -15.86
C ASN A 32 -3.61 -4.02 -15.76
N ARG A 33 -3.67 -4.96 -16.70
CA ARG A 33 -2.67 -6.01 -16.73
C ARG A 33 -1.90 -5.90 -18.01
N LEU A 34 -0.59 -6.01 -17.88
CA LEU A 34 0.28 -6.03 -19.04
C LEU A 34 0.24 -7.41 -19.67
N GLU A 35 0.81 -7.53 -20.85
CA GLU A 35 0.89 -8.83 -21.50
C GLU A 35 1.64 -9.83 -20.65
N SER A 36 2.59 -9.36 -19.88
CA SER A 36 3.35 -10.22 -18.99
C SER A 36 2.53 -10.72 -17.82
N GLY A 37 1.35 -10.16 -17.61
CA GLY A 37 0.51 -10.50 -16.46
C GLY A 37 0.68 -9.58 -15.28
N GLU A 38 1.70 -8.74 -15.32
CA GLU A 38 1.95 -7.81 -14.22
C GLU A 38 0.87 -6.76 -14.14
N VAL A 39 0.53 -6.37 -12.92
CA VAL A 39 -0.53 -5.41 -12.66
C VAL A 39 0.01 -4.00 -12.64
N VAL A 40 -0.71 -3.09 -13.27
CA VAL A 40 -0.43 -1.66 -13.16
C VAL A 40 -1.63 -1.02 -12.47
N ILE A 41 -1.38 -0.34 -11.38
CA ILE A 41 -2.43 0.30 -10.60
C ILE A 41 -2.43 1.78 -10.90
N HIS A 42 -3.61 2.31 -11.25
CA HIS A 42 -3.76 3.73 -11.47
C HIS A 42 -4.55 4.29 -10.30
N TYR A 43 -4.06 5.36 -9.70
CA TYR A 43 -4.69 5.89 -8.50
C TYR A 43 -4.61 7.41 -8.48
N PRO A 44 -5.63 8.07 -7.92
CA PRO A 44 -5.65 9.52 -7.86
C PRO A 44 -4.83 10.03 -6.69
N VAL A 45 -4.14 11.12 -6.91
CA VAL A 45 -3.40 11.79 -5.86
C VAL A 45 -3.77 13.25 -5.94
N ILE A 46 -4.09 13.83 -4.80
CA ILE A 46 -4.41 15.25 -4.77
C ILE A 46 -3.11 16.01 -4.58
N MET A 47 -2.78 16.80 -5.61
CA MET A 47 -1.56 17.58 -5.57
C MET A 47 -1.91 18.98 -5.14
N ARG A 48 -1.26 19.45 -4.08
CA ARG A 48 -1.47 20.80 -3.64
C ARG A 48 -0.24 21.61 -3.95
N PRO A 49 -0.42 22.84 -4.41
CA PRO A 49 0.73 23.67 -4.72
C PRO A 49 1.56 23.89 -3.45
N PHE A 50 2.86 23.87 -3.63
CA PHE A 50 3.75 24.11 -2.53
C PHE A 50 3.52 25.48 -1.93
N PHE A 51 3.22 26.48 -2.76
CA PHE A 51 2.96 27.80 -2.30
C PHE A 51 1.47 28.10 -2.37
N ALA A 52 0.70 27.31 -1.67
CA ALA A 52 -0.74 27.46 -1.72
C ALA A 52 -1.23 28.85 -1.39
N GLY A 53 -0.65 29.46 -0.37
CA GLY A 53 -1.03 30.81 0.01
C GLY A 53 -0.71 31.84 -1.06
N LEU A 54 0.43 31.65 -1.69
CA LEU A 54 0.85 32.55 -2.72
C LEU A 54 -0.01 32.37 -3.96
N ALA A 55 -0.35 31.15 -4.28
CA ALA A 55 -1.19 30.85 -5.41
C ALA A 55 -2.53 31.56 -5.28
N LYS A 56 -3.07 31.59 -4.08
CA LYS A 56 -4.32 32.27 -3.85
C LYS A 56 -4.22 33.72 -4.17
N ARG A 57 -3.12 34.33 -3.85
CA ARG A 57 -2.94 35.74 -4.09
C ARG A 57 -2.90 36.07 -5.56
N PHE A 58 -2.43 35.17 -6.36
CA PHE A 58 -2.28 35.42 -7.77
C PHE A 58 -3.33 34.73 -8.60
N GLY A 59 -4.47 34.53 -8.07
CA GLY A 59 -5.50 33.93 -8.86
C GLY A 59 -5.65 32.49 -8.68
N GLY A 60 -4.90 31.99 -7.74
CA GLY A 60 -5.18 30.76 -7.24
C GLY A 60 -5.13 29.55 -8.04
N GLN A 61 -4.26 28.74 -7.67
CA GLN A 61 -4.22 27.46 -8.15
C GLN A 61 -4.73 26.59 -7.10
N GLU A 62 -5.78 25.93 -7.29
CA GLU A 62 -6.28 25.04 -6.27
C GLU A 62 -5.70 23.68 -6.35
N ALA A 63 -5.96 22.83 -5.40
CA ALA A 63 -5.52 21.46 -5.43
C ALA A 63 -6.04 20.77 -6.68
N ARG A 64 -5.21 19.98 -7.33
CA ARG A 64 -5.62 19.26 -8.49
C ARG A 64 -5.43 17.80 -8.28
N THR A 65 -6.27 17.00 -8.91
CA THR A 65 -6.15 15.55 -8.89
C THR A 65 -5.26 15.13 -10.03
N GLN A 66 -4.29 14.31 -9.72
CA GLN A 66 -3.41 13.76 -10.72
C GLN A 66 -3.50 12.25 -10.63
N ILE A 67 -3.47 11.58 -11.75
CA ILE A 67 -3.50 10.12 -11.75
C ILE A 67 -2.07 9.63 -11.83
N LYS A 68 -1.68 8.85 -10.84
CA LYS A 68 -0.37 8.23 -10.81
C LYS A 68 -0.53 6.75 -11.10
N LYS A 69 0.55 6.13 -11.50
CA LYS A 69 0.49 4.70 -11.74
C LYS A 69 1.66 4.01 -11.06
N LEU A 70 1.43 2.80 -10.64
CA LEU A 70 2.42 1.95 -10.01
C LEU A 70 2.37 0.60 -10.69
N GLN A 71 3.46 0.20 -11.30
CA GLN A 71 3.55 -1.11 -11.90
C GLN A 71 4.13 -2.07 -10.87
N LEU A 72 3.47 -3.19 -10.66
CA LEU A 72 3.95 -4.21 -9.73
C LEU A 72 4.77 -5.22 -10.50
N ASP A 73 5.84 -5.69 -9.86
CA ASP A 73 6.62 -6.76 -10.48
C ASP A 73 5.89 -8.08 -10.25
N GLU A 74 6.50 -9.16 -10.63
CA GLU A 74 5.89 -10.48 -10.54
C GLU A 74 5.48 -10.81 -9.12
N LEU A 75 6.37 -10.58 -8.16
CA LEU A 75 6.08 -10.92 -6.77
C LEU A 75 4.97 -10.03 -6.21
N GLY A 76 5.03 -8.75 -6.48
CA GLY A 76 4.00 -7.82 -6.02
C GLY A 76 2.66 -8.13 -6.65
N THR A 77 2.65 -8.48 -7.93
CA THR A 77 1.42 -8.86 -8.61
C THR A 77 0.82 -10.09 -7.96
N SER A 78 1.66 -11.05 -7.57
CA SER A 78 1.18 -12.26 -6.92
C SER A 78 0.46 -11.94 -5.61
N VAL A 79 1.06 -11.12 -4.77
CA VAL A 79 0.43 -10.76 -3.50
C VAL A 79 -0.83 -9.95 -3.74
N TRP A 80 -0.78 -9.02 -4.68
CA TRP A 80 -1.92 -8.17 -5.00
C TRP A 80 -3.12 -9.02 -5.42
N ASN A 81 -2.88 -10.02 -6.24
CA ASN A 81 -3.96 -10.89 -6.72
C ASN A 81 -4.57 -11.75 -5.63
N LEU A 82 -3.81 -12.03 -4.58
CA LEU A 82 -4.32 -12.81 -3.46
C LEU A 82 -5.17 -11.99 -2.50
N MET A 83 -5.06 -10.67 -2.56
CA MET A 83 -5.82 -9.81 -1.67
C MET A 83 -7.24 -9.67 -2.17
N ASP A 84 -8.16 -10.30 -1.48
CA ASP A 84 -9.56 -10.33 -1.89
C ASP A 84 -10.50 -9.63 -0.88
N GLY A 85 -9.94 -8.95 0.09
CA GLY A 85 -10.74 -8.29 1.11
C GLY A 85 -11.19 -9.20 2.22
N GLU A 86 -10.83 -10.48 2.14
CA GLU A 86 -11.21 -11.48 3.14
C GLU A 86 -9.99 -12.16 3.76
N ARG A 87 -8.92 -12.28 3.01
CA ARG A 87 -7.73 -12.95 3.49
C ARG A 87 -6.93 -12.04 4.40
N SER A 88 -6.48 -12.58 5.51
CA SER A 88 -5.65 -11.83 6.44
C SER A 88 -4.22 -11.79 5.92
N VAL A 89 -3.42 -10.90 6.49
CA VAL A 89 -1.99 -10.85 6.16
C VAL A 89 -1.36 -12.21 6.40
N ARG A 90 -1.74 -12.86 7.50
CA ARG A 90 -1.21 -14.18 7.83
C ARG A 90 -1.47 -15.19 6.72
N GLN A 91 -2.68 -15.17 6.17
CA GLN A 91 -3.02 -16.08 5.08
C GLN A 91 -2.25 -15.73 3.82
N LEU A 92 -2.07 -14.43 3.54
CA LEU A 92 -1.30 -14.01 2.38
C LEU A 92 0.15 -14.47 2.49
N VAL A 93 0.73 -14.35 3.69
CA VAL A 93 2.10 -14.79 3.93
C VAL A 93 2.23 -16.28 3.66
N LYS A 94 1.27 -17.05 4.17
CA LYS A 94 1.30 -18.48 4.00
C LYS A 94 1.20 -18.90 2.54
N MET A 95 0.29 -18.27 1.82
CA MET A 95 0.08 -18.59 0.42
C MET A 95 1.30 -18.17 -0.42
N PHE A 96 1.86 -17.01 -0.12
CA PHE A 96 3.02 -16.52 -0.83
C PHE A 96 4.22 -17.43 -0.59
N ALA A 97 4.40 -17.85 0.67
CA ALA A 97 5.49 -18.75 1.01
C ALA A 97 5.38 -20.05 0.25
N GLY A 98 4.17 -20.57 0.14
CA GLY A 98 3.96 -21.82 -0.59
C GLY A 98 4.22 -21.69 -2.08
N THR A 99 3.76 -20.58 -2.67
CA THR A 99 3.91 -20.38 -4.10
C THR A 99 5.37 -20.26 -4.51
N TYR A 100 6.15 -19.54 -3.73
CA TYR A 100 7.55 -19.27 -4.09
C TYR A 100 8.55 -20.09 -3.28
N GLN A 101 8.04 -21.03 -2.50
CA GLN A 101 8.88 -21.94 -1.71
C GLN A 101 9.85 -21.17 -0.82
N LEU A 102 9.32 -20.20 -0.10
CA LEU A 102 10.10 -19.39 0.82
C LEU A 102 9.88 -19.84 2.24
N GLU A 103 10.82 -19.53 3.10
CA GLU A 103 10.60 -19.71 4.51
C GLU A 103 9.56 -18.71 4.97
N THR A 104 8.81 -19.10 5.98
CA THR A 104 7.72 -18.25 6.47
C THR A 104 8.22 -16.87 6.85
N ARG A 105 9.38 -16.79 7.46
CA ARG A 105 9.91 -15.52 7.88
C ARG A 105 10.23 -14.62 6.69
N GLU A 106 10.81 -15.18 5.66
CA GLU A 106 11.10 -14.42 4.46
C GLU A 106 9.82 -13.93 3.81
N ALA A 107 8.84 -14.80 3.73
CA ALA A 107 7.56 -14.45 3.14
C ALA A 107 6.88 -13.35 3.95
N GLU A 108 6.96 -13.45 5.27
CA GLU A 108 6.35 -12.45 6.12
C GLU A 108 6.96 -11.08 5.90
N VAL A 109 8.29 -11.01 5.84
CA VAL A 109 8.98 -9.74 5.63
C VAL A 109 8.58 -9.15 4.28
N SER A 110 8.58 -9.97 3.25
CA SER A 110 8.24 -9.49 1.90
C SER A 110 6.80 -9.00 1.81
N VAL A 111 5.88 -9.79 2.30
CA VAL A 111 4.47 -9.43 2.21
C VAL A 111 4.16 -8.20 3.05
N THR A 112 4.69 -8.14 4.25
CA THR A 112 4.38 -7.00 5.11
C THR A 112 5.01 -5.71 4.60
N GLN A 113 6.19 -5.77 4.02
CA GLN A 113 6.80 -4.59 3.41
C GLN A 113 5.99 -4.11 2.22
N PHE A 114 5.53 -5.04 1.41
CA PHE A 114 4.71 -4.72 0.25
C PHE A 114 3.41 -4.05 0.69
N ILE A 115 2.74 -4.63 1.67
CA ILE A 115 1.48 -4.06 2.17
C ILE A 115 1.71 -2.67 2.76
N ARG A 116 2.79 -2.51 3.49
CA ARG A 116 3.11 -1.22 4.08
C ARG A 116 3.34 -0.16 3.00
N GLU A 117 4.03 -0.54 1.94
CA GLU A 117 4.28 0.39 0.85
C GLU A 117 2.98 0.78 0.15
N LEU A 118 2.11 -0.18 -0.11
CA LEU A 118 0.83 0.12 -0.74
C LEU A 118 -0.05 0.97 0.17
N GLY A 119 -0.03 0.69 1.46
CA GLY A 119 -0.79 1.48 2.41
C GLY A 119 -0.31 2.92 2.47
N ARG A 120 0.99 3.10 2.39
CA ARG A 120 1.58 4.43 2.41
C ARG A 120 1.13 5.24 1.20
N ARG A 121 0.89 4.59 0.08
CA ARG A 121 0.40 5.25 -1.13
C ARG A 121 -1.11 5.38 -1.15
N GLY A 122 -1.80 4.87 -0.16
CA GLY A 122 -3.26 4.96 -0.10
C GLY A 122 -3.96 3.95 -0.98
N LEU A 123 -3.27 2.90 -1.42
CA LEU A 123 -3.86 1.93 -2.33
C LEU A 123 -4.65 0.86 -1.60
N LEU A 124 -4.44 0.72 -0.31
CA LEU A 124 -5.21 -0.22 0.49
C LEU A 124 -5.31 0.28 1.92
N GLY A 125 -6.28 -0.25 2.64
CA GLY A 125 -6.43 -0.05 4.07
C GLY A 125 -6.47 -1.40 4.75
N MET A 126 -6.55 -1.37 6.07
CA MET A 126 -6.58 -2.60 6.86
C MET A 126 -7.85 -2.62 7.70
N ARG A 127 -8.50 -3.76 7.77
CA ARG A 127 -9.63 -3.89 8.68
C ARG A 127 -9.47 -5.04 9.63
#